data_923a9f3fb01f1050d4efc8a68a4b3121
#
_entry.id   923a9f3fb01f1050d4efc8a68a4b3121
#
_cell.length_a   1.000
_cell.length_b   1.000
_cell.length_c   1.000
_cell.angle_alpha   90.00
_cell.angle_beta   90.00
_cell.angle_gamma   90.00
#
_symmetry.space_group_name_H-M   'P 1'
#
loop_
_entity.id
_entity.type
_entity.pdbx_description
1 polymer ?
#
loop_
_entity_poly.entity_id
_entity_poly.type
_entity_poly.pdbx_seq_one_letter_code
_entity_poly.pdbx_strand_id
1 'polypeptide(L)'
;MFRGMRQCGFIPVLQSFGSSPLELWDMKVQNGCVRRVTDEQVRALALELSGTNVSTCYLYCPKDPKGSLGIHMPYLVMIIKSMKKYFTFEITVLDDRNVHRRFRMSNFQKMNRIHHFCTSMPLCLHPGWNEIYFDLSDITRKAYKTGYVETTRIQIHANCRVRVIYFCDRIYEDKDIPQKLKIFLPTNHVCRKKKPEESAEKKDVESVEVEEAAPVLQNYMAKIRPVEAPAKKSEKDNNNVLSHIAHT
;
A
#
# COMPACT_ATOMS: atom_id res chain seq x y z
N MET A 1 -2.32 12.61 19.14
CA MET A 1 -2.53 11.18 19.48
C MET A 1 -1.21 10.50 19.85
N PHE A 2 -0.23 10.41 18.96
CA PHE A 2 1.06 9.73 19.21
C PHE A 2 2.20 10.67 19.66
N ARG A 3 2.02 11.99 19.69
CA ARG A 3 3.07 12.99 19.96
C ARG A 3 3.80 12.77 21.30
N GLY A 4 3.11 12.32 22.33
CA GLY A 4 3.70 12.06 23.67
C GLY A 4 4.35 10.68 23.83
N MET A 5 4.36 9.83 22.79
CA MET A 5 4.92 8.48 22.84
C MET A 5 6.33 8.46 22.24
N ARG A 6 7.17 7.53 22.73
CA ARG A 6 8.44 7.23 22.07
C ARG A 6 8.14 6.57 20.70
N GLN A 7 8.59 7.20 19.63
CA GLN A 7 8.33 6.75 18.27
C GLN A 7 9.60 6.13 17.67
N CYS A 8 9.66 4.81 17.65
CA CYS A 8 10.75 4.04 17.03
C CYS A 8 10.20 2.70 16.53
N GLY A 9 10.84 2.12 15.52
CA GLY A 9 10.43 0.86 14.92
C GLY A 9 9.16 1.03 14.08
N PHE A 10 8.04 0.48 14.51
CA PHE A 10 6.79 0.44 13.74
C PHE A 10 5.61 0.97 14.54
N ILE A 11 4.82 1.87 13.97
CA ILE A 11 3.55 2.35 14.52
C ILE A 11 2.43 1.97 13.53
N PRO A 12 1.70 0.85 13.77
CA PRO A 12 0.54 0.51 12.96
C PRO A 12 -0.62 1.44 13.28
N VAL A 13 -1.23 2.01 12.24
CA VAL A 13 -2.42 2.88 12.36
C VAL A 13 -3.67 2.22 11.83
N LEU A 14 -3.54 1.17 10.98
CA LEU A 14 -4.63 0.33 10.53
C LEU A 14 -4.16 -1.11 10.36
N GLN A 15 -4.90 -2.06 10.93
CA GLN A 15 -4.69 -3.50 10.77
C GLN A 15 -6.05 -4.16 10.55
N SER A 16 -6.34 -4.63 9.33
CA SER A 16 -7.66 -5.20 8.97
C SER A 16 -8.04 -6.47 9.75
N PHE A 17 -7.06 -7.13 10.36
CA PHE A 17 -7.20 -8.39 11.08
C PHE A 17 -7.39 -8.25 12.60
N GLY A 18 -7.24 -7.05 13.16
CA GLY A 18 -7.48 -6.79 14.58
C GLY A 18 -8.97 -6.93 14.95
N SER A 19 -9.26 -6.95 16.25
CA SER A 19 -10.64 -6.93 16.77
C SER A 19 -11.35 -5.63 16.40
N SER A 20 -10.64 -4.51 16.50
CA SER A 20 -11.14 -3.14 16.25
C SER A 20 -10.29 -2.41 15.21
N PRO A 21 -10.35 -2.79 13.91
CA PRO A 21 -9.45 -2.24 12.89
C PRO A 21 -9.61 -0.74 12.64
N LEU A 22 -10.75 -0.17 13.03
CA LEU A 22 -11.09 1.26 12.86
C LEU A 22 -11.13 2.03 14.18
N GLU A 23 -10.47 1.54 15.24
CA GLU A 23 -10.47 2.20 16.55
C GLU A 23 -9.98 3.66 16.48
N LEU A 24 -8.95 3.93 15.69
CA LEU A 24 -8.35 5.25 15.49
C LEU A 24 -9.03 6.06 14.38
N TRP A 25 -9.93 5.42 13.62
CA TRP A 25 -10.51 5.95 12.39
C TRP A 25 -11.99 6.31 12.56
N ASP A 26 -12.42 7.28 11.79
CA ASP A 26 -13.82 7.52 11.51
C ASP A 26 -14.08 7.46 10.00
N MET A 27 -15.35 7.47 9.60
CA MET A 27 -15.71 7.27 8.21
C MET A 27 -16.82 8.21 7.76
N LYS A 28 -16.76 8.57 6.48
CA LYS A 28 -17.87 9.17 5.76
C LYS A 28 -18.21 8.27 4.58
N VAL A 29 -19.42 7.74 4.56
CA VAL A 29 -19.84 6.78 3.54
C VAL A 29 -21.17 7.23 2.96
N GLN A 30 -21.14 7.68 1.70
CA GLN A 30 -22.32 7.99 0.91
C GLN A 30 -22.26 7.18 -0.39
N ASN A 31 -23.33 6.44 -0.69
CA ASN A 31 -23.40 5.57 -1.88
C ASN A 31 -22.22 4.60 -2.00
N GLY A 32 -21.89 3.96 -0.90
CA GLY A 32 -20.78 3.01 -0.79
C GLY A 32 -20.90 2.15 0.44
N CYS A 33 -19.87 1.37 0.70
CA CYS A 33 -19.77 0.58 1.93
C CYS A 33 -18.31 0.41 2.37
N VAL A 34 -18.15 0.19 3.67
CA VAL A 34 -16.90 -0.24 4.30
C VAL A 34 -17.19 -1.56 5.01
N ARG A 35 -16.48 -2.61 4.63
CA ARG A 35 -16.70 -3.95 5.19
C ARG A 35 -15.40 -4.73 5.31
N ARG A 36 -15.36 -5.67 6.26
CA ARG A 36 -14.27 -6.62 6.36
C ARG A 36 -14.56 -7.82 5.47
N VAL A 37 -13.61 -8.19 4.64
CA VAL A 37 -13.69 -9.31 3.69
C VAL A 37 -12.47 -10.20 3.79
N THR A 38 -12.63 -11.49 3.50
CA THR A 38 -11.50 -12.37 3.24
C THR A 38 -11.12 -12.25 1.77
N ASP A 39 -9.92 -11.78 1.51
CA ASP A 39 -9.42 -11.67 0.13
C ASP A 39 -8.89 -13.01 -0.35
N GLU A 40 -9.35 -13.46 -1.52
CA GLU A 40 -9.02 -14.79 -2.08
C GLU A 40 -7.55 -14.93 -2.47
N GLN A 41 -6.91 -13.85 -2.97
CA GLN A 41 -5.52 -13.89 -3.42
C GLN A 41 -4.56 -14.14 -2.27
N VAL A 42 -4.79 -13.45 -1.14
CA VAL A 42 -3.89 -13.52 0.03
C VAL A 42 -4.46 -14.40 1.13
N ARG A 43 -5.67 -14.95 0.97
CA ARG A 43 -6.39 -15.77 1.95
C ARG A 43 -6.40 -15.15 3.36
N ALA A 44 -6.52 -13.83 3.42
CA ALA A 44 -6.45 -13.07 4.66
C ALA A 44 -7.50 -11.96 4.71
N LEU A 45 -7.81 -11.52 5.93
CA LEU A 45 -8.75 -10.42 6.14
C LEU A 45 -8.22 -9.11 5.55
N ALA A 46 -9.10 -8.37 4.90
CA ALA A 46 -8.87 -7.03 4.39
C ALA A 46 -10.08 -6.15 4.67
N LEU A 47 -9.86 -4.86 4.79
CA LEU A 47 -10.92 -3.87 4.86
C LEU A 47 -11.20 -3.36 3.45
N GLU A 48 -12.40 -3.61 2.93
CA GLU A 48 -12.83 -3.16 1.61
C GLU A 48 -13.60 -1.84 1.73
N LEU A 49 -13.14 -0.85 0.98
CA LEU A 49 -13.83 0.41 0.76
C LEU A 49 -14.33 0.43 -0.68
N SER A 50 -15.64 0.50 -0.89
CA SER A 50 -16.24 0.61 -2.21
C SER A 50 -17.28 1.71 -2.25
N GLY A 51 -17.33 2.44 -3.35
CA GLY A 51 -18.29 3.54 -3.54
C GLY A 51 -18.35 3.98 -4.99
N THR A 52 -19.49 4.55 -5.36
CA THR A 52 -19.70 5.12 -6.70
C THR A 52 -18.95 6.43 -6.88
N ASN A 53 -18.84 7.22 -5.82
CA ASN A 53 -18.11 8.49 -5.80
C ASN A 53 -16.98 8.44 -4.79
N VAL A 54 -15.74 8.55 -5.28
CA VAL A 54 -14.50 8.55 -4.48
C VAL A 54 -14.49 9.67 -3.44
N SER A 55 -15.08 10.82 -3.74
CA SER A 55 -15.07 11.99 -2.85
C SER A 55 -15.96 11.85 -1.64
N THR A 56 -16.98 10.99 -1.68
CA THR A 56 -18.00 10.86 -0.65
C THR A 56 -17.93 9.57 0.15
N CYS A 57 -16.98 8.70 -0.17
CA CYS A 57 -16.74 7.43 0.53
C CYS A 57 -15.28 7.33 0.93
N TYR A 58 -14.98 7.59 2.23
CA TYR A 58 -13.62 7.59 2.75
C TYR A 58 -13.54 7.29 4.24
N LEU A 59 -12.37 6.82 4.67
CA LEU A 59 -11.93 6.72 6.05
C LEU A 59 -10.94 7.84 6.35
N TYR A 60 -10.93 8.35 7.58
CA TYR A 60 -9.94 9.32 8.02
C TYR A 60 -9.45 9.05 9.44
N CYS A 61 -8.19 9.36 9.67
CA CYS A 61 -7.51 9.22 10.95
C CYS A 61 -6.70 10.50 11.25
N PRO A 62 -6.78 11.06 12.47
CA PRO A 62 -7.49 10.56 13.65
C PRO A 62 -9.00 10.77 13.55
N LYS A 63 -9.74 9.99 14.35
CA LYS A 63 -11.20 10.06 14.47
C LYS A 63 -11.69 11.44 14.90
N ASP A 64 -10.97 12.09 15.82
CA ASP A 64 -11.28 13.47 16.20
C ASP A 64 -10.90 14.42 15.05
N PRO A 65 -11.88 15.20 14.51
CA PRO A 65 -11.62 16.14 13.43
C PRO A 65 -10.61 17.24 13.79
N LYS A 66 -10.51 17.61 15.05
CA LYS A 66 -9.58 18.62 15.58
C LYS A 66 -8.26 18.01 16.04
N GLY A 67 -8.20 16.67 16.13
CA GLY A 67 -7.02 15.95 16.59
C GLY A 67 -5.91 15.90 15.55
N SER A 68 -4.69 15.66 16.04
CA SER A 68 -3.51 15.34 15.21
C SER A 68 -3.01 13.93 15.54
N LEU A 69 -2.56 13.19 14.52
CA LEU A 69 -1.83 11.94 14.73
C LEU A 69 -0.55 12.20 15.54
N GLY A 70 0.22 13.23 15.18
CA GLY A 70 1.47 13.57 15.84
C GLY A 70 2.55 12.51 15.64
N ILE A 71 2.64 11.94 14.42
CA ILE A 71 3.64 10.92 14.07
C ILE A 71 4.81 11.60 13.38
N HIS A 72 6.00 11.51 14.00
CA HIS A 72 7.25 12.10 13.49
C HIS A 72 8.04 11.16 12.57
N MET A 73 7.65 9.88 12.48
CA MET A 73 8.32 8.90 11.63
C MET A 73 8.16 9.26 10.15
N PRO A 74 9.26 9.30 9.37
CA PRO A 74 9.23 9.81 8.00
C PRO A 74 8.67 8.83 6.97
N TYR A 75 8.63 7.53 7.28
CA TYR A 75 8.18 6.53 6.31
C TYR A 75 6.78 6.05 6.62
N LEU A 76 5.89 6.17 5.64
CA LEU A 76 4.56 5.58 5.65
C LEU A 76 4.54 4.38 4.70
N VAL A 77 4.08 3.25 5.19
CA VAL A 77 3.90 2.02 4.40
C VAL A 77 2.44 1.63 4.37
N MET A 78 1.95 1.31 3.17
CA MET A 78 0.58 0.89 2.94
C MET A 78 0.55 -0.41 2.14
N ILE A 79 -0.18 -1.40 2.62
CA ILE A 79 -0.47 -2.62 1.87
C ILE A 79 -1.92 -2.58 1.42
N ILE A 80 -2.14 -2.31 0.14
CA ILE A 80 -3.46 -2.10 -0.46
C ILE A 80 -3.63 -2.90 -1.75
N LYS A 81 -4.89 -3.26 -2.05
CA LYS A 81 -5.27 -3.89 -3.32
C LYS A 81 -5.96 -2.88 -4.22
N SER A 82 -5.44 -2.77 -5.44
CA SER A 82 -6.09 -2.02 -6.51
C SER A 82 -7.33 -2.75 -7.01
N MET A 83 -8.47 -2.08 -7.00
CA MET A 83 -9.77 -2.61 -7.45
C MET A 83 -10.04 -2.30 -8.94
N LYS A 84 -9.05 -1.78 -9.69
CA LYS A 84 -9.19 -1.30 -11.07
C LYS A 84 -10.26 -0.21 -11.23
N LYS A 85 -10.48 0.58 -10.17
CA LYS A 85 -11.41 1.72 -10.11
C LYS A 85 -10.64 2.96 -9.67
N TYR A 86 -11.27 4.13 -9.76
CA TYR A 86 -10.70 5.35 -9.21
C TYR A 86 -10.44 5.21 -7.72
N PHE A 87 -9.25 5.62 -7.32
CA PHE A 87 -8.75 5.57 -5.94
C PHE A 87 -7.99 6.85 -5.62
N THR A 88 -8.18 7.35 -4.41
CA THR A 88 -7.45 8.49 -3.88
C THR A 88 -6.99 8.21 -2.45
N PHE A 89 -5.79 8.67 -2.15
CA PHE A 89 -5.21 8.67 -0.81
C PHE A 89 -4.72 10.07 -0.49
N GLU A 90 -4.98 10.55 0.74
CA GLU A 90 -4.50 11.86 1.21
C GLU A 90 -3.73 11.70 2.51
N ILE A 91 -2.65 12.47 2.62
CA ILE A 91 -1.90 12.63 3.86
C ILE A 91 -1.64 14.11 4.11
N THR A 92 -1.82 14.56 5.35
CA THR A 92 -1.52 15.91 5.78
C THR A 92 -0.34 15.86 6.75
N VAL A 93 0.68 16.62 6.44
CA VAL A 93 1.88 16.76 7.27
C VAL A 93 2.01 18.22 7.77
N LEU A 94 2.67 18.40 8.89
CA LEU A 94 3.11 19.69 9.38
C LEU A 94 4.57 19.88 8.95
N ASP A 95 4.89 21.03 8.37
CA ASP A 95 6.25 21.38 8.00
C ASP A 95 6.95 22.26 9.08
N ASP A 96 8.25 22.50 8.92
CA ASP A 96 9.09 23.30 9.82
C ASP A 96 8.72 24.80 9.86
N ARG A 97 7.86 25.24 8.93
CA ARG A 97 7.26 26.58 8.92
C ARG A 97 5.89 26.64 9.59
N ASN A 98 5.51 25.56 10.30
CA ASN A 98 4.22 25.40 10.96
C ASN A 98 3.02 25.48 9.99
N VAL A 99 3.22 25.02 8.74
CA VAL A 99 2.17 24.96 7.71
C VAL A 99 1.72 23.53 7.48
N HIS A 100 0.41 23.31 7.47
CA HIS A 100 -0.17 22.03 7.08
C HIS A 100 -0.12 21.86 5.56
N ARG A 101 0.63 20.84 5.09
CA ARG A 101 0.76 20.47 3.68
C ARG A 101 0.00 19.19 3.40
N ARG A 102 -0.92 19.24 2.46
CA ARG A 102 -1.69 18.06 2.03
C ARG A 102 -1.09 17.49 0.76
N PHE A 103 -0.83 16.19 0.78
CA PHE A 103 -0.49 15.41 -0.41
C PHE A 103 -1.69 14.54 -0.78
N ARG A 104 -2.20 14.71 -2.00
CA ARG A 104 -3.28 13.92 -2.57
C ARG A 104 -2.71 13.07 -3.69
N MET A 105 -2.75 11.76 -3.54
CA MET A 105 -2.30 10.79 -4.51
C MET A 105 -3.51 10.08 -5.14
N SER A 106 -3.58 10.03 -6.47
CA SER A 106 -4.72 9.44 -7.20
C SER A 106 -4.26 8.65 -8.41
N ASN A 107 -4.89 7.49 -8.65
CA ASN A 107 -4.56 6.65 -9.81
C ASN A 107 -5.11 7.18 -11.16
N PHE A 108 -5.86 8.26 -11.11
CA PHE A 108 -6.38 8.97 -12.29
C PHE A 108 -5.72 10.34 -12.52
N GLN A 109 -4.82 10.76 -11.63
CA GLN A 109 -4.01 11.97 -11.82
C GLN A 109 -2.89 11.68 -12.81
N LYS A 110 -2.71 12.53 -13.82
CA LYS A 110 -1.70 12.32 -14.86
C LYS A 110 -0.38 13.03 -14.57
N MET A 111 -0.40 14.15 -13.84
CA MET A 111 0.77 14.98 -13.57
C MET A 111 0.75 15.54 -12.14
N ASN A 112 1.91 15.93 -11.66
CA ASN A 112 2.03 16.62 -10.39
C ASN A 112 1.52 18.04 -10.49
N ARG A 113 0.74 18.48 -9.49
CA ARG A 113 0.28 19.86 -9.35
C ARG A 113 0.59 20.33 -7.92
N ILE A 114 1.52 21.26 -7.81
CA ILE A 114 1.95 21.80 -6.52
C ILE A 114 1.25 23.13 -6.29
N HIS A 115 0.44 23.22 -5.23
CA HIS A 115 -0.16 24.43 -4.72
C HIS A 115 0.30 24.64 -3.28
N HIS A 116 0.18 25.86 -2.76
CA HIS A 116 0.72 26.24 -1.46
C HIS A 116 0.34 25.29 -0.32
N PHE A 117 -0.91 24.83 -0.26
CA PHE A 117 -1.40 23.93 0.81
C PHE A 117 -1.67 22.49 0.35
N CYS A 118 -1.66 22.22 -0.93
CA CYS A 118 -2.02 20.89 -1.45
C CYS A 118 -1.21 20.55 -2.71
N THR A 119 -0.56 19.41 -2.68
CA THR A 119 0.12 18.83 -3.84
C THR A 119 -0.65 17.61 -4.30
N SER A 120 -1.08 17.60 -5.58
CA SER A 120 -1.69 16.42 -6.21
C SER A 120 -0.65 15.68 -7.02
N MET A 121 -0.60 14.34 -6.87
CA MET A 121 0.41 13.47 -7.50
C MET A 121 -0.23 12.23 -8.10
N PRO A 122 0.30 11.70 -9.22
CA PRO A 122 -0.11 10.41 -9.75
C PRO A 122 0.29 9.27 -8.80
N LEU A 123 -0.54 8.23 -8.75
CA LEU A 123 -0.28 6.99 -8.03
C LEU A 123 -0.48 5.81 -8.97
N CYS A 124 0.60 5.25 -9.48
CA CYS A 124 0.57 4.14 -10.43
C CYS A 124 0.52 2.81 -9.69
N LEU A 125 -0.69 2.26 -9.51
CA LEU A 125 -0.89 0.97 -8.86
C LEU A 125 -0.83 -0.18 -9.87
N HIS A 126 -0.12 -1.24 -9.52
CA HIS A 126 -0.22 -2.52 -10.21
C HIS A 126 -1.58 -3.18 -9.96
N PRO A 127 -2.10 -4.00 -10.90
CA PRO A 127 -3.28 -4.81 -10.63
C PRO A 127 -3.07 -5.74 -9.42
N GLY A 128 -4.07 -5.82 -8.54
CA GLY A 128 -3.97 -6.63 -7.32
C GLY A 128 -3.31 -5.90 -6.15
N TRP A 129 -2.59 -6.65 -5.32
CA TRP A 129 -1.97 -6.13 -4.10
C TRP A 129 -0.68 -5.36 -4.38
N ASN A 130 -0.53 -4.23 -3.67
CA ASN A 130 0.61 -3.33 -3.76
C ASN A 130 1.12 -3.02 -2.36
N GLU A 131 2.42 -3.01 -2.20
CA GLU A 131 3.10 -2.44 -1.05
C GLU A 131 3.70 -1.11 -1.46
N ILE A 132 3.27 -0.03 -0.79
CA ILE A 132 3.59 1.34 -1.15
C ILE A 132 4.37 1.97 -0.01
N TYR A 133 5.53 2.54 -0.33
CA TYR A 133 6.40 3.25 0.59
C TYR A 133 6.42 4.74 0.23
N PHE A 134 6.09 5.60 1.18
CA PHE A 134 6.23 7.05 1.06
C PHE A 134 7.33 7.54 2.00
N ASP A 135 8.30 8.26 1.46
CA ASP A 135 9.24 9.06 2.24
C ASP A 135 8.66 10.47 2.37
N LEU A 136 8.02 10.73 3.51
CA LEU A 136 7.31 11.99 3.78
C LEU A 136 8.27 13.18 3.93
N SER A 137 9.47 12.93 4.41
CA SER A 137 10.54 13.95 4.47
C SER A 137 10.96 14.37 3.06
N ASP A 138 11.22 13.41 2.20
CA ASP A 138 11.69 13.68 0.84
C ASP A 138 10.62 14.39 0.00
N ILE A 139 9.37 13.92 0.03
CA ILE A 139 8.27 14.55 -0.72
C ILE A 139 7.98 15.97 -0.22
N THR A 140 8.06 16.23 1.10
CA THR A 140 7.85 17.57 1.67
C THR A 140 8.96 18.52 1.24
N ARG A 141 10.22 18.07 1.36
CA ARG A 141 11.39 18.86 0.94
C ARG A 141 11.36 19.17 -0.56
N LYS A 142 10.99 18.21 -1.38
CA LYS A 142 10.93 18.40 -2.83
C LYS A 142 9.80 19.34 -3.25
N ALA A 143 8.60 19.17 -2.70
CA ALA A 143 7.42 19.94 -3.07
C ALA A 143 7.46 21.38 -2.54
N TYR A 144 7.88 21.57 -1.28
CA TYR A 144 7.73 22.84 -0.58
C TYR A 144 9.04 23.49 -0.16
N LYS A 145 10.18 22.79 -0.32
CA LYS A 145 11.51 23.24 0.18
C LYS A 145 11.52 23.51 1.69
N THR A 146 10.72 22.73 2.43
CA THR A 146 10.58 22.78 3.90
C THR A 146 10.86 21.39 4.48
N GLY A 147 11.16 21.35 5.79
CA GLY A 147 11.38 20.13 6.54
C GLY A 147 10.05 19.49 6.99
N TYR A 148 9.97 18.16 6.95
CA TYR A 148 8.87 17.39 7.55
C TYR A 148 9.02 17.39 9.08
N VAL A 149 7.94 17.66 9.80
CA VAL A 149 7.91 17.62 11.26
C VAL A 149 7.08 16.44 11.75
N GLU A 150 5.83 16.36 11.35
CA GLU A 150 4.94 15.26 11.75
C GLU A 150 3.82 15.03 10.74
N THR A 151 3.28 13.83 10.72
CA THR A 151 2.00 13.53 10.08
C THR A 151 0.85 13.86 11.03
N THR A 152 -0.07 14.68 10.55
CA THR A 152 -1.23 15.14 11.33
C THR A 152 -2.50 14.38 10.99
N ARG A 153 -2.68 13.95 9.72
CA ARG A 153 -3.91 13.28 9.25
C ARG A 153 -3.65 12.38 8.05
N ILE A 154 -4.41 11.29 7.99
CA ILE A 154 -4.49 10.39 6.84
C ILE A 154 -5.94 10.26 6.41
N GLN A 155 -6.19 10.15 5.10
CA GLN A 155 -7.52 9.90 4.55
C GLN A 155 -7.42 8.93 3.37
N ILE A 156 -8.24 7.88 3.39
CA ILE A 156 -8.27 6.84 2.37
C ILE A 156 -9.65 6.83 1.76
N HIS A 157 -9.71 7.04 0.46
CA HIS A 157 -10.96 7.03 -0.29
C HIS A 157 -11.25 5.64 -0.89
N ALA A 158 -12.50 5.42 -1.31
CA ALA A 158 -12.85 4.29 -2.16
C ALA A 158 -12.08 4.42 -3.51
N ASN A 159 -11.80 3.40 -4.26
CA ASN A 159 -12.13 1.99 -4.14
C ASN A 159 -10.85 1.18 -3.93
N CYS A 160 -10.72 0.56 -2.79
CA CYS A 160 -9.53 -0.24 -2.48
C CYS A 160 -9.85 -1.30 -1.43
N ARG A 161 -8.96 -2.31 -1.29
CA ARG A 161 -8.86 -3.13 -0.08
C ARG A 161 -7.59 -2.76 0.65
N VAL A 162 -7.69 -2.58 1.97
CA VAL A 162 -6.55 -2.24 2.83
C VAL A 162 -6.26 -3.41 3.74
N ARG A 163 -4.99 -3.83 3.80
CA ARG A 163 -4.52 -4.87 4.73
C ARG A 163 -3.93 -4.25 5.98
N VAL A 164 -2.92 -3.40 5.79
CA VAL A 164 -2.16 -2.76 6.86
C VAL A 164 -1.71 -1.37 6.41
N ILE A 165 -1.69 -0.43 7.34
CA ILE A 165 -1.02 0.86 7.21
C ILE A 165 -0.20 1.09 8.47
N TYR A 166 1.08 1.39 8.31
CA TYR A 166 1.97 1.67 9.43
C TYR A 166 3.01 2.73 9.07
N PHE A 167 3.57 3.35 10.11
CA PHE A 167 4.74 4.20 10.00
C PHE A 167 5.97 3.48 10.51
N CYS A 168 7.14 3.86 10.01
CA CYS A 168 8.42 3.39 10.50
C CYS A 168 9.48 4.50 10.45
N ASP A 169 10.49 4.36 11.30
CA ASP A 169 11.58 5.33 11.45
C ASP A 169 12.65 5.20 10.35
N ARG A 170 12.74 4.05 9.71
CA ARG A 170 13.66 3.73 8.61
C ARG A 170 13.06 2.69 7.68
N ILE A 171 13.66 2.49 6.52
CA ILE A 171 13.29 1.38 5.63
C ILE A 171 13.94 0.11 6.18
N TYR A 172 13.09 -0.89 6.45
CA TYR A 172 13.49 -2.20 6.96
C TYR A 172 13.60 -3.22 5.84
N GLU A 173 14.49 -4.19 6.00
CA GLU A 173 14.51 -5.38 5.16
C GLU A 173 13.34 -6.30 5.53
N ASP A 174 12.87 -7.11 4.57
CA ASP A 174 11.72 -7.99 4.79
C ASP A 174 11.86 -8.91 6.01
N LYS A 175 13.09 -9.37 6.33
CA LYS A 175 13.37 -10.20 7.52
C LYS A 175 13.09 -9.48 8.84
N ASP A 176 13.29 -8.15 8.89
CA ASP A 176 13.20 -7.34 10.10
C ASP A 176 11.77 -6.78 10.33
N ILE A 177 10.90 -6.86 9.32
CA ILE A 177 9.51 -6.43 9.43
C ILE A 177 8.73 -7.47 10.24
N PRO A 178 7.98 -7.07 11.28
CA PRO A 178 7.11 -7.98 12.03
C PRO A 178 6.14 -8.73 11.12
N GLN A 179 5.98 -10.02 11.33
CA GLN A 179 5.16 -10.90 10.50
C GLN A 179 3.72 -10.42 10.34
N LYS A 180 3.15 -9.83 11.40
CA LYS A 180 1.80 -9.23 11.39
C LYS A 180 1.64 -8.03 10.44
N LEU A 181 2.75 -7.38 10.06
CA LEU A 181 2.75 -6.25 9.13
C LEU A 181 3.00 -6.68 7.68
N LYS A 182 3.34 -7.96 7.45
CA LYS A 182 3.50 -8.54 6.11
C LYS A 182 2.17 -9.04 5.58
N ILE A 183 2.06 -9.10 4.26
CA ILE A 183 0.85 -9.61 3.62
C ILE A 183 0.81 -11.14 3.58
N PHE A 184 1.96 -11.79 3.45
CA PHE A 184 2.12 -13.23 3.43
C PHE A 184 2.84 -13.70 4.69
N LEU A 185 2.31 -14.75 5.32
CA LEU A 185 3.06 -15.50 6.31
C LEU A 185 4.10 -16.36 5.56
N PRO A 186 5.38 -16.39 6.00
CA PRO A 186 6.33 -17.31 5.41
C PRO A 186 5.80 -18.73 5.57
N THR A 187 5.51 -19.39 4.47
CA THR A 187 5.31 -20.84 4.47
C THR A 187 6.64 -21.46 4.83
N ASN A 188 6.71 -22.24 5.92
CA ASN A 188 7.88 -23.05 6.29
C ASN A 188 8.08 -24.14 5.22
N HIS A 189 8.63 -23.75 4.07
CA HIS A 189 9.15 -24.69 3.10
C HIS A 189 10.64 -24.88 3.40
N VAL A 190 10.97 -26.04 3.97
CA VAL A 190 12.30 -26.60 3.96
C VAL A 190 12.72 -26.71 2.49
N CYS A 191 13.47 -25.70 2.02
CA CYS A 191 14.08 -25.74 0.69
C CYS A 191 15.19 -26.78 0.68
N ARG A 192 14.95 -27.94 0.07
CA ARG A 192 16.01 -28.79 -0.49
C ARG A 192 16.62 -28.01 -1.65
N LYS A 193 17.88 -27.59 -1.45
CA LYS A 193 18.70 -26.94 -2.49
C LYS A 193 18.85 -27.92 -3.69
N LYS A 194 18.35 -27.55 -4.86
CA LYS A 194 18.80 -28.06 -6.16
C LYS A 194 19.55 -26.92 -6.87
N LYS A 195 20.73 -27.30 -7.40
CA LYS A 195 21.63 -26.44 -8.19
C LYS A 195 20.92 -25.93 -9.45
N PRO A 196 21.31 -24.72 -9.94
CA PRO A 196 20.81 -24.21 -11.21
C PRO A 196 21.56 -24.84 -12.38
N GLU A 197 20.84 -25.27 -13.39
CA GLU A 197 21.35 -25.44 -14.76
C GLU A 197 20.97 -24.23 -15.59
N GLU A 198 22.01 -23.71 -16.25
CA GLU A 198 21.95 -22.62 -17.22
C GLU A 198 21.32 -23.10 -18.52
N SER A 199 20.41 -22.34 -19.09
CA SER A 199 20.28 -22.24 -20.55
C SER A 199 19.61 -20.93 -20.94
N ALA A 200 20.33 -20.20 -21.77
CA ALA A 200 19.95 -18.96 -22.40
C ALA A 200 18.98 -19.17 -23.55
N GLU A 201 17.97 -18.30 -23.66
CA GLU A 201 17.44 -17.92 -24.97
C GLU A 201 16.91 -16.48 -24.94
N LYS A 202 17.53 -15.64 -25.77
CA LYS A 202 17.10 -14.29 -26.10
C LYS A 202 15.91 -14.34 -27.04
N LYS A 203 14.89 -13.55 -26.79
CA LYS A 203 13.98 -13.07 -27.83
C LYS A 203 13.74 -11.59 -27.66
N ASP A 204 14.08 -10.88 -28.71
CA ASP A 204 13.86 -9.46 -28.94
C ASP A 204 12.36 -9.13 -28.94
N VAL A 205 11.98 -8.05 -28.24
CA VAL A 205 10.68 -7.41 -28.42
C VAL A 205 10.91 -5.92 -28.57
N GLU A 206 10.46 -5.45 -29.69
CA GLU A 206 10.46 -4.09 -30.24
C GLU A 206 10.04 -3.03 -29.22
N SER A 207 10.83 -1.98 -29.19
CA SER A 207 10.59 -0.74 -28.44
C SER A 207 9.57 0.12 -29.16
N VAL A 208 8.45 0.39 -28.49
CA VAL A 208 7.55 1.48 -28.86
C VAL A 208 7.98 2.72 -28.09
N GLU A 209 8.48 3.70 -28.81
CA GLU A 209 8.84 5.03 -28.29
C GLU A 209 7.58 5.74 -27.80
N VAL A 210 7.57 6.12 -26.52
CA VAL A 210 6.62 7.03 -25.93
C VAL A 210 7.34 8.34 -25.61
N GLU A 211 6.90 9.40 -26.27
CA GLU A 211 7.41 10.77 -26.16
C GLU A 211 7.69 11.23 -24.72
N GLU A 212 8.90 11.71 -24.53
CA GLU A 212 9.42 12.32 -23.31
C GLU A 212 8.73 13.66 -23.00
N ALA A 213 7.92 13.69 -21.95
CA ALA A 213 7.46 14.91 -21.31
C ALA A 213 8.17 15.09 -19.95
N ALA A 214 9.15 15.99 -19.94
CA ALA A 214 9.81 16.70 -18.85
C ALA A 214 10.33 15.89 -17.64
N PRO A 215 11.65 15.79 -17.44
CA PRO A 215 12.30 14.84 -16.52
C PRO A 215 12.40 15.28 -15.04
N VAL A 216 11.73 16.34 -14.58
CA VAL A 216 12.01 16.90 -13.24
C VAL A 216 11.17 16.31 -12.10
N LEU A 217 10.09 15.57 -12.38
CA LEU A 217 9.15 15.12 -11.35
C LEU A 217 8.86 13.60 -11.32
N GLN A 218 9.46 12.81 -12.19
CA GLN A 218 9.30 11.34 -12.19
C GLN A 218 9.92 10.63 -10.96
N ASN A 219 10.85 11.28 -10.26
CA ASN A 219 11.52 10.73 -9.07
C ASN A 219 10.76 10.93 -7.74
N TYR A 220 9.53 11.45 -7.77
CA TYR A 220 8.70 11.63 -6.55
C TYR A 220 7.83 10.43 -6.22
N MET A 221 7.93 9.36 -7.00
CA MET A 221 7.05 8.23 -6.81
C MET A 221 7.39 7.48 -5.51
N ALA A 222 6.36 7.20 -4.75
CA ALA A 222 6.36 6.15 -3.78
C ALA A 222 6.95 4.88 -4.41
N LYS A 223 7.84 4.19 -3.73
CA LYS A 223 8.28 2.87 -4.19
C LYS A 223 7.08 1.95 -4.11
N ILE A 224 6.57 1.48 -5.24
CA ILE A 224 5.42 0.58 -5.31
C ILE A 224 5.93 -0.78 -5.75
N ARG A 225 5.70 -1.79 -4.92
CA ARG A 225 6.05 -3.18 -5.23
C ARG A 225 4.75 -3.97 -5.42
N PRO A 226 4.60 -4.72 -6.52
CA PRO A 226 3.52 -5.69 -6.62
C PRO A 226 3.75 -6.79 -5.58
N VAL A 227 2.67 -7.21 -4.92
CA VAL A 227 2.71 -8.33 -3.98
C VAL A 227 2.15 -9.54 -4.71
N GLU A 228 3.00 -10.51 -4.99
CA GLU A 228 2.61 -11.76 -5.64
C GLU A 228 1.87 -12.65 -4.66
N ALA A 229 0.72 -13.18 -5.10
CA ALA A 229 0.01 -14.20 -4.35
C ALA A 229 0.79 -15.53 -4.43
N PRO A 230 0.79 -16.39 -3.39
CA PRO A 230 1.38 -17.72 -3.48
C PRO A 230 0.76 -18.48 -4.64
N ALA A 231 1.59 -19.06 -5.49
CA ALA A 231 1.17 -19.81 -6.66
C ALA A 231 0.16 -20.91 -6.24
N LYS A 232 -0.99 -20.97 -6.89
CA LYS A 232 -1.94 -22.08 -6.72
C LYS A 232 -1.21 -23.35 -7.15
N LYS A 233 -1.02 -24.33 -6.26
CA LYS A 233 -0.66 -25.68 -6.67
C LYS A 233 -1.78 -26.17 -7.60
N SER A 234 -1.44 -26.45 -8.85
CA SER A 234 -2.35 -27.15 -9.76
C SER A 234 -2.61 -28.55 -9.17
N GLU A 235 -3.85 -28.81 -8.79
CA GLU A 235 -4.37 -30.17 -8.60
C GLU A 235 -4.49 -30.85 -9.99
N LYS A 236 -3.36 -31.32 -10.49
CA LYS A 236 -3.32 -32.31 -11.59
C LYS A 236 -2.11 -33.16 -11.27
N ASP A 237 -2.38 -34.28 -10.63
CA ASP A 237 -1.67 -35.56 -10.68
C ASP A 237 -2.13 -36.46 -9.52
N ASN A 238 -3.40 -36.92 -9.60
CA ASN A 238 -3.86 -38.06 -8.84
C ASN A 238 -4.96 -38.79 -9.61
N ASN A 239 -4.67 -39.15 -10.87
CA ASN A 239 -5.48 -40.13 -11.60
C ASN A 239 -4.57 -40.96 -12.48
N ASN A 240 -3.68 -41.73 -11.90
CA ASN A 240 -3.05 -42.84 -12.63
C ASN A 240 -2.43 -43.87 -11.67
N VAL A 241 -3.26 -44.48 -10.81
CA VAL A 241 -2.95 -45.78 -10.19
C VAL A 241 -4.27 -46.48 -9.89
N LEU A 242 -4.96 -46.97 -10.90
CA LEU A 242 -6.00 -48.02 -10.78
C LEU A 242 -6.27 -48.61 -12.14
N SER A 243 -5.29 -49.32 -12.71
CA SER A 243 -5.55 -50.27 -13.81
C SER A 243 -4.40 -51.28 -13.88
N HIS A 244 -4.29 -52.18 -12.92
CA HIS A 244 -3.62 -53.46 -13.03
C HIS A 244 -3.96 -54.34 -11.83
N ILE A 245 -5.18 -54.84 -11.79
CA ILE A 245 -5.54 -56.12 -11.13
C ILE A 245 -6.88 -56.54 -11.75
N ALA A 246 -6.80 -57.25 -12.87
CA ALA A 246 -7.82 -58.18 -13.34
C ALA A 246 -7.19 -58.98 -14.48
N HIS A 247 -6.55 -60.09 -14.15
CA HIS A 247 -6.44 -61.31 -14.97
C HIS A 247 -5.35 -62.20 -14.34
N THR A 248 -5.77 -63.05 -13.44
CA THR A 248 -5.43 -64.48 -13.28
C THR A 248 -6.37 -65.07 -12.28
#